data_d4befce56b58690fe0c5166f4c55e5f8
#
_entry.id   d4befce56b58690fe0c5166f4c55e5f8
#
_cell.length_a   1.000
_cell.length_b   1.000
_cell.length_c   1.000
_cell.angle_alpha   90.00
_cell.angle_beta   90.00
_cell.angle_gamma   90.00
#
_symmetry.space_group_name_H-M   'P 1'
#
loop_
_entity.id
_entity.type
_entity.pdbx_description
1 polymer ?
#
loop_
_entity_poly.entity_id
_entity_poly.type
_entity_poly.pdbx_seq_one_letter_code
_entity_poly.pdbx_strand_id
1 'polypeptide(L)'
;SFIVEEALKRKFGVWAGIRSSSSREYLRNRKIHILELDFAHPNELRAQLSGHKGTYNKFDYIIHCAGVTKCTDKREFDRVNYLQTKYFVDTLRELNMIPKQFIYISTLSVFGPVHEKTYQPITEEDSPMPNTAYGLSKLKAELYLQSIPAFPYVIYRPTGVYGPREKDYYLMAKSIKQHTDFAVGFRRQDLTFVYVKDIVQAVFLGIEKQACRRAYF
;
A
#
# COMPACT_ATOMS: atom_id res chain seq x y z
N SER A 1 -6.89 -8.10 -2.30
CA SER A 1 -7.99 -8.88 -2.91
C SER A 1 -8.97 -7.99 -3.68
N PHE A 2 -9.56 -6.91 -3.10
CA PHE A 2 -10.52 -6.05 -3.79
C PHE A 2 -9.96 -5.38 -5.06
N ILE A 3 -8.70 -4.94 -5.05
CA ILE A 3 -8.02 -4.40 -6.24
C ILE A 3 -7.97 -5.46 -7.35
N VAL A 4 -7.63 -6.70 -7.02
CA VAL A 4 -7.60 -7.83 -7.97
C VAL A 4 -8.99 -8.09 -8.56
N GLU A 5 -10.03 -8.10 -7.72
CA GLU A 5 -11.42 -8.29 -8.17
C GLU A 5 -11.87 -7.17 -9.11
N GLU A 6 -11.55 -5.92 -8.78
CA GLU A 6 -11.90 -4.77 -9.62
C GLU A 6 -11.12 -4.78 -10.94
N ALA A 7 -9.83 -5.14 -10.91
CA ALA A 7 -9.02 -5.29 -12.12
C ALA A 7 -9.63 -6.32 -13.09
N LEU A 8 -10.08 -7.46 -12.58
CA LEU A 8 -10.76 -8.47 -13.39
C LEU A 8 -12.08 -7.96 -13.99
N LYS A 9 -12.89 -7.22 -13.23
CA LYS A 9 -14.14 -6.58 -13.74
C LYS A 9 -13.84 -5.63 -14.87
N ARG A 10 -12.74 -4.88 -14.79
CA ARG A 10 -12.27 -3.95 -15.81
C ARG A 10 -11.50 -4.64 -16.94
N LYS A 11 -11.48 -5.98 -16.97
CA LYS A 11 -10.85 -6.82 -18.00
C LYS A 11 -9.34 -6.65 -18.14
N PHE A 12 -8.64 -6.28 -17.06
CA PHE A 12 -7.17 -6.34 -17.02
C PHE A 12 -6.68 -7.78 -16.93
N GLY A 13 -5.51 -8.07 -17.51
CA GLY A 13 -4.72 -9.23 -17.17
C GLY A 13 -4.12 -9.04 -15.78
N VAL A 14 -4.32 -9.99 -14.86
CA VAL A 14 -4.00 -9.80 -13.44
C VAL A 14 -2.98 -10.82 -12.95
N TRP A 15 -1.88 -10.32 -12.43
CA TRP A 15 -0.90 -11.08 -11.65
C TRP A 15 -0.95 -10.64 -10.18
N ALA A 16 -1.23 -11.59 -9.30
CA ALA A 16 -1.16 -11.35 -7.87
C ALA A 16 0.23 -11.73 -7.36
N GLY A 17 1.04 -10.71 -7.05
CA GLY A 17 2.33 -10.87 -6.40
C GLY A 17 2.13 -11.26 -4.93
N ILE A 18 2.57 -12.43 -4.52
CA ILE A 18 2.42 -12.96 -3.17
C ILE A 18 3.71 -13.61 -2.68
N ARG A 19 3.88 -13.69 -1.36
CA ARG A 19 4.90 -14.56 -0.75
C ARG A 19 4.41 -16.01 -0.76
N SER A 20 5.31 -16.98 -0.73
CA SER A 20 4.97 -18.42 -0.66
C SER A 20 4.01 -18.75 0.50
N SER A 21 4.18 -18.07 1.65
CA SER A 21 3.34 -18.24 2.86
C SER A 21 2.00 -17.47 2.83
N SER A 22 1.69 -16.72 1.76
CA SER A 22 0.48 -15.89 1.71
C SER A 22 -0.78 -16.73 1.51
N SER A 23 -1.87 -16.37 2.22
CA SER A 23 -3.17 -16.98 1.97
C SER A 23 -3.67 -16.66 0.56
N ARG A 24 -4.19 -17.67 -0.12
CA ARG A 24 -4.81 -17.54 -1.46
C ARG A 24 -6.35 -17.52 -1.39
N GLU A 25 -6.92 -17.36 -0.19
CA GLU A 25 -8.37 -17.44 0.05
C GLU A 25 -9.19 -16.58 -0.92
N TYR A 26 -8.73 -15.33 -1.16
CA TYR A 26 -9.41 -14.38 -2.04
C TYR A 26 -8.79 -14.28 -3.45
N LEU A 27 -7.98 -15.25 -3.85
CA LEU A 27 -7.28 -15.29 -5.14
C LEU A 27 -7.63 -16.55 -5.95
N ARG A 28 -8.80 -17.13 -5.72
CA ARG A 28 -9.21 -18.44 -6.32
C ARG A 28 -9.73 -18.34 -7.76
N ASN A 29 -9.94 -17.13 -8.28
CA ASN A 29 -10.43 -16.95 -9.64
C ASN A 29 -9.36 -17.41 -10.64
N ARG A 30 -9.73 -18.30 -11.57
CA ARG A 30 -8.81 -18.90 -12.55
C ARG A 30 -8.15 -17.90 -13.52
N LYS A 31 -8.68 -16.68 -13.61
CA LYS A 31 -8.11 -15.61 -14.42
C LYS A 31 -7.00 -14.82 -13.70
N ILE A 32 -6.71 -15.17 -12.45
CA ILE A 32 -5.62 -14.56 -11.67
C ILE A 32 -4.39 -15.43 -11.85
N HIS A 33 -3.33 -14.86 -12.38
CA HIS A 33 -2.02 -15.47 -12.37
C HIS A 33 -1.33 -15.20 -11.03
N ILE A 34 -0.84 -16.23 -10.40
CA ILE A 34 -0.07 -16.11 -9.15
C ILE A 34 1.40 -15.93 -9.51
N LEU A 35 2.03 -14.90 -8.95
CA LEU A 35 3.46 -14.66 -9.06
C LEU A 35 4.05 -14.65 -7.65
N GLU A 36 4.82 -15.67 -7.32
CA GLU A 36 5.53 -15.73 -6.04
C GLU A 36 6.75 -14.81 -6.11
N LEU A 37 6.84 -13.88 -5.15
CA LEU A 37 7.91 -12.89 -5.06
C LEU A 37 8.51 -12.88 -3.65
N ASP A 38 9.81 -13.06 -3.57
CA ASP A 38 10.56 -12.97 -2.32
C ASP A 38 11.23 -11.59 -2.20
N PHE A 39 10.49 -10.67 -1.61
CA PHE A 39 10.97 -9.30 -1.39
C PHE A 39 12.09 -9.22 -0.35
N ALA A 40 12.31 -10.25 0.45
CA ALA A 40 13.34 -10.26 1.49
C ALA A 40 14.74 -10.60 0.92
N HIS A 41 14.80 -11.32 -0.20
CA HIS A 41 16.03 -11.78 -0.81
C HIS A 41 16.16 -11.20 -2.23
N PRO A 42 16.96 -10.13 -2.42
CA PRO A 42 17.05 -9.41 -3.71
C PRO A 42 17.43 -10.28 -4.90
N ASN A 43 18.30 -11.27 -4.70
CA ASN A 43 18.70 -12.19 -5.78
C ASN A 43 17.54 -13.07 -6.24
N GLU A 44 16.77 -13.60 -5.30
CA GLU A 44 15.58 -14.41 -5.59
C GLU A 44 14.52 -13.59 -6.29
N LEU A 45 14.25 -12.39 -5.76
CA LEU A 45 13.33 -11.43 -6.37
C LEU A 45 13.72 -11.11 -7.81
N ARG A 46 15.03 -10.89 -8.06
CA ARG A 46 15.56 -10.64 -9.40
C ARG A 46 15.35 -11.83 -10.34
N ALA A 47 15.64 -13.04 -9.88
CA ALA A 47 15.44 -14.26 -10.66
C ALA A 47 13.96 -14.46 -11.02
N GLN A 48 13.05 -14.27 -10.06
CA GLN A 48 11.60 -14.40 -10.25
C GLN A 48 11.06 -13.37 -11.26
N LEU A 49 11.47 -12.12 -11.15
CA LEU A 49 11.07 -11.07 -12.08
C LEU A 49 11.69 -11.25 -13.47
N SER A 50 12.94 -11.71 -13.56
CA SER A 50 13.58 -12.05 -14.83
C SER A 50 12.82 -13.19 -15.55
N GLY A 51 12.44 -14.23 -14.83
CA GLY A 51 11.63 -15.32 -15.36
C GLY A 51 10.29 -14.85 -15.90
N HIS A 52 9.61 -13.96 -15.14
CA HIS A 52 8.36 -13.35 -15.60
C HIS A 52 8.59 -12.52 -16.89
N LYS A 53 9.61 -11.68 -16.91
CA LYS A 53 9.94 -10.84 -18.07
C LYS A 53 10.18 -11.69 -19.33
N GLY A 54 10.87 -12.81 -19.21
CA GLY A 54 11.15 -13.72 -20.31
C GLY A 54 9.90 -14.31 -20.95
N THR A 55 8.81 -14.46 -20.18
CA THR A 55 7.56 -15.08 -20.65
C THR A 55 6.49 -14.04 -21.03
N TYR A 56 6.32 -12.97 -20.24
CA TYR A 56 5.19 -12.05 -20.32
C TYR A 56 5.60 -10.59 -20.54
N ASN A 57 6.91 -10.29 -20.64
CA ASN A 57 7.41 -8.93 -20.72
C ASN A 57 7.22 -8.16 -19.39
N LYS A 58 6.90 -6.86 -19.43
CA LYS A 58 6.72 -6.02 -18.25
C LYS A 58 5.24 -5.81 -17.91
N PHE A 59 4.97 -5.41 -16.68
CA PHE A 59 3.64 -4.97 -16.26
C PHE A 59 3.34 -3.56 -16.76
N ASP A 60 2.11 -3.30 -17.21
CA ASP A 60 1.66 -1.93 -17.50
C ASP A 60 1.48 -1.13 -16.20
N TYR A 61 0.91 -1.74 -15.19
CA TYR A 61 0.60 -1.13 -13.90
C TYR A 61 1.07 -2.04 -12.77
N ILE A 62 1.65 -1.46 -11.74
CA ILE A 62 2.00 -2.17 -10.51
C ILE A 62 1.32 -1.45 -9.34
N ILE A 63 0.52 -2.17 -8.58
CA ILE A 63 -0.13 -1.66 -7.36
C ILE A 63 0.53 -2.33 -6.17
N HIS A 64 1.42 -1.60 -5.52
CA HIS A 64 2.23 -2.11 -4.41
C HIS A 64 1.51 -1.89 -3.08
N CYS A 65 0.88 -2.96 -2.59
CA CYS A 65 0.19 -3.01 -1.30
C CYS A 65 0.95 -3.80 -0.23
N ALA A 66 2.12 -4.35 -0.58
CA ALA A 66 2.90 -5.14 0.37
C ALA A 66 3.41 -4.26 1.51
N GLY A 67 3.33 -4.78 2.72
CA GLY A 67 3.78 -4.07 3.91
C GLY A 67 3.28 -4.74 5.18
N VAL A 68 3.78 -4.27 6.33
CA VAL A 68 3.32 -4.66 7.66
C VAL A 68 2.79 -3.43 8.39
N THR A 69 1.65 -3.58 9.08
CA THR A 69 1.02 -2.54 9.89
C THR A 69 1.21 -2.80 11.39
N LYS A 70 1.58 -4.02 11.75
CA LYS A 70 1.82 -4.49 13.13
C LYS A 70 3.03 -5.40 13.13
N CYS A 71 3.93 -5.20 14.08
CA CYS A 71 5.05 -6.10 14.34
C CYS A 71 5.55 -5.91 15.77
N THR A 72 6.21 -6.94 16.33
CA THR A 72 6.79 -6.89 17.67
C THR A 72 8.10 -6.12 17.65
N ASP A 73 8.94 -6.36 16.66
CA ASP A 73 10.20 -5.62 16.49
C ASP A 73 9.99 -4.42 15.54
N LYS A 74 10.18 -3.21 16.06
CA LYS A 74 10.01 -1.97 15.28
C LYS A 74 10.91 -1.89 14.04
N ARG A 75 12.05 -2.60 14.02
CA ARG A 75 12.95 -2.68 12.85
C ARG A 75 12.31 -3.37 11.66
N GLU A 76 11.32 -4.24 11.90
CA GLU A 76 10.57 -4.91 10.84
C GLU A 76 9.79 -3.91 9.97
N PHE A 77 9.29 -2.81 10.53
CA PHE A 77 8.64 -1.79 9.73
C PHE A 77 9.59 -1.23 8.65
N ASP A 78 10.81 -0.88 9.03
CA ASP A 78 11.80 -0.34 8.10
C ASP A 78 12.23 -1.38 7.07
N ARG A 79 12.47 -2.62 7.52
CA ARG A 79 12.85 -3.73 6.66
C ARG A 79 11.79 -4.04 5.60
N VAL A 80 10.53 -4.17 6.03
CA VAL A 80 9.45 -4.62 5.12
C VAL A 80 8.87 -3.46 4.31
N ASN A 81 8.55 -2.33 4.95
CA ASN A 81 7.84 -1.25 4.26
C ASN A 81 8.77 -0.38 3.41
N TYR A 82 10.04 -0.24 3.80
CA TYR A 82 11.00 0.59 3.07
C TYR A 82 11.99 -0.25 2.25
N LEU A 83 12.82 -1.08 2.89
CA LEU A 83 13.91 -1.76 2.18
C LEU A 83 13.39 -2.74 1.12
N GLN A 84 12.36 -3.52 1.42
CA GLN A 84 11.77 -4.45 0.43
C GLN A 84 11.10 -3.70 -0.73
N THR A 85 10.45 -2.57 -0.46
CA THR A 85 9.92 -1.69 -1.52
C THR A 85 11.07 -1.15 -2.40
N LYS A 86 12.15 -0.72 -1.75
CA LYS A 86 13.35 -0.25 -2.46
C LYS A 86 13.94 -1.35 -3.35
N TYR A 87 14.16 -2.55 -2.80
CA TYR A 87 14.69 -3.69 -3.58
C TYR A 87 13.82 -4.02 -4.78
N PHE A 88 12.50 -4.01 -4.59
CA PHE A 88 11.57 -4.27 -5.68
C PHE A 88 11.70 -3.24 -6.81
N VAL A 89 11.69 -1.97 -6.47
CA VAL A 89 11.80 -0.88 -7.45
C VAL A 89 13.17 -0.88 -8.13
N ASP A 90 14.26 -1.09 -7.40
CA ASP A 90 15.61 -1.19 -7.97
C ASP A 90 15.69 -2.35 -8.97
N THR A 91 15.15 -3.52 -8.61
CA THR A 91 15.10 -4.69 -9.50
C THR A 91 14.28 -4.42 -10.77
N LEU A 92 13.14 -3.74 -10.65
CA LEU A 92 12.34 -3.34 -11.83
C LEU A 92 13.12 -2.41 -12.75
N ARG A 93 13.90 -1.49 -12.19
CA ARG A 93 14.74 -0.56 -12.96
C ARG A 93 15.88 -1.30 -13.67
N GLU A 94 16.61 -2.13 -12.96
CA GLU A 94 17.71 -2.94 -13.49
C GLU A 94 17.27 -3.87 -14.62
N LEU A 95 16.09 -4.44 -14.50
CA LEU A 95 15.51 -5.32 -15.50
C LEU A 95 14.78 -4.59 -16.64
N ASN A 96 14.77 -3.25 -16.65
CA ASN A 96 13.98 -2.45 -17.60
C ASN A 96 12.49 -2.83 -17.60
N MET A 97 11.92 -3.08 -16.41
CA MET A 97 10.52 -3.44 -16.17
C MET A 97 9.73 -2.32 -15.52
N ILE A 98 10.17 -1.05 -15.63
CA ILE A 98 9.42 0.09 -15.10
C ILE A 98 8.03 0.11 -15.75
N PRO A 99 6.93 0.10 -14.94
CA PRO A 99 5.57 0.13 -15.46
C PRO A 99 5.22 1.52 -16.03
N LYS A 100 4.07 1.63 -16.69
CA LYS A 100 3.49 2.95 -17.03
C LYS A 100 3.13 3.74 -15.78
N GLN A 101 2.73 3.03 -14.70
CA GLN A 101 2.39 3.64 -13.43
C GLN A 101 2.69 2.67 -12.28
N PHE A 102 3.39 3.15 -11.26
CA PHE A 102 3.67 2.43 -10.01
C PHE A 102 2.85 3.07 -8.89
N ILE A 103 1.82 2.38 -8.46
CA ILE A 103 0.89 2.86 -7.42
C ILE A 103 1.33 2.31 -6.07
N TYR A 104 1.69 3.19 -5.16
CA TYR A 104 2.11 2.85 -3.80
C TYR A 104 1.01 3.16 -2.80
N ILE A 105 0.54 2.16 -2.08
CA ILE A 105 -0.39 2.35 -0.98
C ILE A 105 0.40 2.67 0.28
N SER A 106 0.42 3.95 0.63
CA SER A 106 1.06 4.49 1.82
C SER A 106 0.06 4.60 2.98
N THR A 107 0.10 5.65 3.75
CA THR A 107 -0.76 5.89 4.92
C THR A 107 -0.79 7.37 5.29
N LEU A 108 -1.89 7.85 5.85
CA LEU A 108 -1.97 9.18 6.44
C LEU A 108 -1.05 9.34 7.67
N SER A 109 -0.64 8.23 8.30
CA SER A 109 0.31 8.23 9.43
C SER A 109 1.68 8.83 9.11
N VAL A 110 2.00 9.11 7.84
CA VAL A 110 3.22 9.84 7.46
C VAL A 110 3.21 11.29 7.95
N PHE A 111 2.04 11.88 8.20
CA PHE A 111 1.92 13.23 8.75
C PHE A 111 2.10 13.26 10.27
N GLY A 112 1.86 12.15 10.97
CA GLY A 112 1.85 12.17 12.42
C GLY A 112 0.75 13.08 13.00
N PRO A 113 0.92 13.62 14.22
CA PRO A 113 -0.09 14.42 14.90
C PRO A 113 -0.02 15.92 14.54
N VAL A 114 0.03 16.25 13.25
CA VAL A 114 0.27 17.61 12.74
C VAL A 114 -0.68 18.64 13.37
N HIS A 115 -1.96 18.37 13.45
CA HIS A 115 -2.97 19.29 13.95
C HIS A 115 -3.67 18.79 15.23
N GLU A 116 -2.99 17.96 16.05
CA GLU A 116 -3.55 17.34 17.25
C GLU A 116 -4.17 18.33 18.26
N LYS A 117 -3.66 19.57 18.33
CA LYS A 117 -4.15 20.60 19.25
C LYS A 117 -5.27 21.46 18.67
N THR A 118 -5.28 21.65 17.36
CA THR A 118 -6.21 22.56 16.67
C THR A 118 -7.37 21.84 16.02
N TYR A 119 -7.24 20.52 15.81
CA TYR A 119 -8.20 19.67 15.09
C TYR A 119 -8.48 20.16 13.65
N GLN A 120 -7.54 20.88 13.05
CA GLN A 120 -7.65 21.30 11.67
C GLN A 120 -7.42 20.08 10.74
N PRO A 121 -8.12 20.01 9.60
CA PRO A 121 -7.83 18.99 8.59
C PRO A 121 -6.38 19.06 8.10
N ILE A 122 -5.81 17.90 7.79
CA ILE A 122 -4.54 17.83 7.08
C ILE A 122 -4.77 18.26 5.63
N THR A 123 -3.85 19.07 5.11
CA THR A 123 -3.90 19.63 3.75
C THR A 123 -2.65 19.22 2.94
N GLU A 124 -2.66 19.47 1.64
CA GLU A 124 -1.51 19.24 0.77
C GLU A 124 -0.30 20.10 1.10
N GLU A 125 -0.50 21.20 1.83
CA GLU A 125 0.56 22.12 2.27
C GLU A 125 1.30 21.60 3.50
N ASP A 126 0.71 20.66 4.23
CA ASP A 126 1.31 20.09 5.43
C ASP A 126 2.52 19.20 5.10
N SER A 127 3.57 19.37 5.86
CA SER A 127 4.77 18.56 5.73
C SER A 127 4.65 17.26 6.53
N PRO A 128 4.98 16.10 5.93
CA PRO A 128 5.02 14.83 6.64
C PRO A 128 5.98 14.85 7.84
N MET A 129 5.48 14.50 9.02
CA MET A 129 6.21 14.47 10.29
C MET A 129 5.80 13.27 11.15
N PRO A 130 6.11 12.03 10.71
CA PRO A 130 5.65 10.82 11.39
C PRO A 130 6.26 10.68 12.78
N ASN A 131 5.44 10.31 13.75
CA ASN A 131 5.84 10.03 15.13
C ASN A 131 5.85 8.52 15.47
N THR A 132 5.58 7.66 14.50
CA THR A 132 5.59 6.20 14.66
C THR A 132 6.61 5.54 13.74
N ALA A 133 7.17 4.39 14.14
CA ALA A 133 8.06 3.61 13.30
C ALA A 133 7.39 3.16 11.99
N TYR A 134 6.09 2.85 12.05
CA TYR A 134 5.27 2.55 10.87
C TYR A 134 5.20 3.74 9.91
N GLY A 135 4.74 4.90 10.38
CA GLY A 135 4.64 6.11 9.55
C GLY A 135 5.99 6.52 8.97
N LEU A 136 7.07 6.45 9.77
CA LEU A 136 8.42 6.74 9.31
C LEU A 136 8.87 5.79 8.19
N SER A 137 8.62 4.48 8.33
CA SER A 137 8.99 3.50 7.31
C SER A 137 8.25 3.70 5.99
N LYS A 138 6.98 4.08 6.05
CA LYS A 138 6.18 4.41 4.86
C LYS A 138 6.67 5.70 4.21
N LEU A 139 6.99 6.74 5.01
CA LEU A 139 7.55 7.99 4.49
C LEU A 139 8.90 7.78 3.79
N LYS A 140 9.80 6.97 4.38
CA LYS A 140 11.08 6.61 3.73
C LYS A 140 10.87 6.01 2.33
N ALA A 141 9.90 5.12 2.19
CA ALA A 141 9.55 4.52 0.90
C ALA A 141 9.01 5.57 -0.09
N GLU A 142 8.14 6.48 0.36
CA GLU A 142 7.65 7.58 -0.48
C GLU A 142 8.79 8.47 -0.98
N LEU A 143 9.64 8.93 -0.07
CA LEU A 143 10.79 9.78 -0.40
C LEU A 143 11.75 9.07 -1.36
N TYR A 144 11.96 7.76 -1.19
CA TYR A 144 12.74 6.97 -2.12
C TYR A 144 12.12 6.96 -3.54
N LEU A 145 10.82 6.70 -3.66
CA LEU A 145 10.12 6.73 -4.96
C LEU A 145 10.21 8.12 -5.61
N GLN A 146 10.05 9.17 -4.82
CA GLN A 146 10.12 10.56 -5.27
C GLN A 146 11.53 10.96 -5.73
N SER A 147 12.57 10.40 -5.10
CA SER A 147 13.98 10.69 -5.43
C SER A 147 14.43 10.12 -6.77
N ILE A 148 13.70 9.14 -7.33
CA ILE A 148 14.07 8.52 -8.59
C ILE A 148 13.62 9.43 -9.76
N PRO A 149 14.55 9.90 -10.60
CA PRO A 149 14.20 10.74 -11.76
C PRO A 149 13.22 10.02 -12.69
N ALA A 150 12.18 10.73 -13.11
CA ALA A 150 11.16 10.26 -14.06
C ALA A 150 10.43 8.94 -13.67
N PHE A 151 10.56 8.45 -12.43
CA PHE A 151 9.83 7.26 -11.99
C PHE A 151 8.33 7.56 -11.91
N PRO A 152 7.46 6.76 -12.52
CA PRO A 152 6.03 7.06 -12.66
C PRO A 152 5.21 6.64 -11.42
N TYR A 153 5.54 7.19 -10.26
CA TYR A 153 4.83 6.87 -9.01
C TYR A 153 3.50 7.60 -8.89
N VAL A 154 2.56 6.94 -8.21
CA VAL A 154 1.39 7.55 -7.59
C VAL A 154 1.28 7.03 -6.17
N ILE A 155 1.12 7.91 -5.20
CA ILE A 155 1.06 7.57 -3.78
C ILE A 155 -0.34 7.85 -3.27
N TYR A 156 -0.97 6.86 -2.65
CA TYR A 156 -2.21 7.04 -1.89
C TYR A 156 -1.91 6.90 -0.40
N ARG A 157 -2.35 7.86 0.40
CA ARG A 157 -2.17 7.95 1.85
C ARG A 157 -3.50 7.75 2.58
N PRO A 158 -4.09 6.55 2.54
CA PRO A 158 -5.36 6.34 3.21
C PRO A 158 -5.23 6.51 4.72
N THR A 159 -6.32 6.93 5.34
CA THR A 159 -6.55 6.85 6.78
C THR A 159 -6.91 5.41 7.19
N GLY A 160 -7.61 5.21 8.31
CA GLY A 160 -8.09 3.90 8.73
C GLY A 160 -9.01 3.25 7.69
N VAL A 161 -8.52 2.21 7.03
CA VAL A 161 -9.29 1.51 5.97
C VAL A 161 -10.20 0.49 6.59
N TYR A 162 -11.51 0.67 6.47
CA TYR A 162 -12.50 -0.28 6.97
C TYR A 162 -13.27 -0.98 5.85
N GLY A 163 -13.94 -2.07 6.19
CA GLY A 163 -14.82 -2.80 5.28
C GLY A 163 -14.67 -4.32 5.38
N PRO A 164 -15.28 -5.09 4.48
CA PRO A 164 -15.19 -6.53 4.49
C PRO A 164 -13.74 -7.03 4.46
N ARG A 165 -13.45 -8.11 5.17
CA ARG A 165 -12.12 -8.74 5.31
C ARG A 165 -11.14 -7.97 6.20
N GLU A 166 -11.57 -6.87 6.81
CA GLU A 166 -10.83 -6.14 7.83
C GLU A 166 -11.31 -6.62 9.21
N LYS A 167 -10.37 -6.85 10.14
CA LYS A 167 -10.69 -7.47 11.44
C LYS A 167 -10.69 -6.50 12.60
N ASP A 168 -9.81 -5.50 12.59
CA ASP A 168 -9.59 -4.64 13.75
C ASP A 168 -10.77 -3.68 13.95
N TYR A 169 -11.19 -2.97 12.90
CA TYR A 169 -12.34 -2.07 12.95
C TYR A 169 -13.66 -2.83 13.06
N TYR A 170 -13.71 -4.06 12.53
CA TYR A 170 -14.86 -4.94 12.76
C TYR A 170 -15.04 -5.29 14.24
N LEU A 171 -13.94 -5.61 14.95
CA LEU A 171 -13.98 -5.89 16.39
C LEU A 171 -14.38 -4.66 17.20
N MET A 172 -13.89 -3.48 16.84
CA MET A 172 -14.29 -2.21 17.43
C MET A 172 -15.80 -1.96 17.23
N ALA A 173 -16.29 -2.08 16.01
CA ALA A 173 -17.71 -1.90 15.71
C ALA A 173 -18.60 -2.93 16.47
N LYS A 174 -18.13 -4.17 16.59
CA LYS A 174 -18.81 -5.22 17.38
C LYS A 174 -18.88 -4.85 18.86
N SER A 175 -17.81 -4.32 19.43
CA SER A 175 -17.74 -3.87 20.83
C SER A 175 -18.74 -2.73 21.07
N ILE A 176 -18.75 -1.72 20.21
CA ILE A 176 -19.70 -0.60 20.28
C ILE A 176 -21.16 -1.11 20.22
N LYS A 177 -21.46 -2.05 19.30
CA LYS A 177 -22.78 -2.68 19.21
C LYS A 177 -23.17 -3.40 20.50
N GLN A 178 -22.23 -3.89 21.27
CA GLN A 178 -22.43 -4.52 22.58
C GLN A 178 -22.43 -3.50 23.73
N HIS A 179 -22.58 -2.21 23.44
CA HIS A 179 -22.57 -1.10 24.40
C HIS A 179 -21.24 -1.00 25.19
N THR A 180 -20.12 -1.47 24.61
CA THR A 180 -18.81 -1.35 25.21
C THR A 180 -17.95 -0.46 24.30
N ASP A 181 -17.56 0.71 24.82
CA ASP A 181 -16.68 1.64 24.10
C ASP A 181 -15.35 1.74 24.85
N PHE A 182 -14.25 1.69 24.10
CA PHE A 182 -12.90 1.81 24.63
C PHE A 182 -12.27 3.10 24.12
N ALA A 183 -12.24 4.11 24.98
CA ALA A 183 -11.47 5.33 24.69
C ALA A 183 -10.00 5.14 25.09
N VAL A 184 -9.09 5.62 24.26
CA VAL A 184 -7.65 5.65 24.56
C VAL A 184 -7.29 7.05 25.05
N GLY A 185 -7.04 7.19 26.36
CA GLY A 185 -6.74 8.48 26.98
C GLY A 185 -7.97 9.31 27.33
N PHE A 186 -7.74 10.55 27.79
CA PHE A 186 -8.77 11.45 28.30
C PHE A 186 -9.03 12.67 27.40
N ARG A 187 -8.34 12.76 26.27
CA ARG A 187 -8.52 13.87 25.31
C ARG A 187 -9.38 13.43 24.15
N ARG A 188 -10.12 14.37 23.57
CA ARG A 188 -10.84 14.16 22.31
C ARG A 188 -9.86 13.67 21.24
N GLN A 189 -10.28 12.69 20.48
CA GLN A 189 -9.55 12.15 19.32
C GLN A 189 -10.52 12.11 18.14
N ASP A 190 -10.19 12.82 17.09
CA ASP A 190 -10.95 12.79 15.85
C ASP A 190 -10.31 11.75 14.94
N LEU A 191 -11.07 10.69 14.65
CA LEU A 191 -10.62 9.59 13.79
C LEU A 191 -11.36 9.66 12.47
N THR A 192 -10.63 9.52 11.38
CA THR A 192 -11.20 9.41 10.04
C THR A 192 -11.02 8.01 9.51
N PHE A 193 -12.01 7.57 8.75
CA PHE A 193 -12.02 6.25 8.13
C PHE A 193 -12.38 6.36 6.66
N VAL A 194 -11.87 5.44 5.85
CA VAL A 194 -12.19 5.33 4.43
C VAL A 194 -12.62 3.90 4.12
N TYR A 195 -13.67 3.77 3.33
CA TYR A 195 -14.15 2.45 2.92
C TYR A 195 -13.22 1.82 1.88
N VAL A 196 -12.89 0.54 2.06
CA VAL A 196 -11.92 -0.16 1.23
C VAL A 196 -12.21 -0.09 -0.28
N LYS A 197 -13.49 -0.09 -0.67
CA LYS A 197 -13.85 0.00 -2.10
C LYS A 197 -13.64 1.41 -2.67
N ASP A 198 -13.69 2.46 -1.85
CA ASP A 198 -13.42 3.82 -2.32
C ASP A 198 -11.93 3.99 -2.64
N ILE A 199 -11.04 3.40 -1.83
CA ILE A 199 -9.61 3.33 -2.17
C ILE A 199 -9.39 2.58 -3.48
N VAL A 200 -10.08 1.45 -3.67
CA VAL A 200 -10.01 0.70 -4.92
C VAL A 200 -10.43 1.57 -6.10
N GLN A 201 -11.56 2.31 -6.00
CA GLN A 201 -12.00 3.22 -7.05
C GLN A 201 -11.00 4.35 -7.29
N ALA A 202 -10.43 4.94 -6.23
CA ALA A 202 -9.40 5.98 -6.35
C ALA A 202 -8.15 5.48 -7.10
N VAL A 203 -7.70 4.25 -6.82
CA VAL A 203 -6.58 3.61 -7.54
C VAL A 203 -6.87 3.51 -9.04
N PHE A 204 -8.05 2.99 -9.41
CA PHE A 204 -8.41 2.83 -10.82
C PHE A 204 -8.69 4.16 -11.52
N LEU A 205 -9.25 5.15 -10.81
CA LEU A 205 -9.38 6.51 -11.32
C LEU A 205 -8.01 7.13 -11.63
N GLY A 206 -7.02 6.92 -10.76
CA GLY A 206 -5.63 7.34 -11.01
C GLY A 206 -5.03 6.69 -12.26
N ILE A 207 -5.36 5.42 -12.55
CA ILE A 207 -4.96 4.74 -13.77
C ILE A 207 -5.64 5.38 -14.99
N GLU A 208 -6.95 5.57 -14.95
CA GLU A 208 -7.74 6.18 -16.04
C GLU A 208 -7.30 7.62 -16.35
N LYS A 209 -7.01 8.40 -15.31
CA LYS A 209 -6.53 9.79 -15.43
C LYS A 209 -5.04 9.90 -15.73
N GLN A 210 -4.33 8.78 -15.86
CA GLN A 210 -2.89 8.73 -16.10
C GLN A 210 -2.10 9.59 -15.08
N ALA A 211 -2.54 9.57 -13.82
CA ALA A 211 -1.88 10.31 -12.75
C ALA A 211 -0.40 9.91 -12.66
N CYS A 212 0.48 10.89 -12.52
CA CYS A 212 1.92 10.64 -12.46
C CYS A 212 2.60 11.62 -11.51
N ARG A 213 3.50 11.10 -10.67
CA ARG A 213 4.29 11.86 -9.68
C ARG A 213 3.42 12.72 -8.76
N ARG A 214 2.33 12.11 -8.26
CA ARG A 214 1.36 12.72 -7.35
C ARG A 214 1.18 11.89 -6.09
N ALA A 215 0.84 12.57 -4.99
CA ALA A 215 0.39 11.95 -3.76
C ALA A 215 -1.02 12.47 -3.42
N TYR A 216 -1.88 11.57 -2.95
CA TYR A 216 -3.28 11.85 -2.59
C TYR A 216 -3.57 11.29 -1.20
N PHE A 217 -4.50 11.90 -0.45
CA PHE A 217 -5.02 11.43 0.83
C PHE A 217 -6.50 11.78 1.01
#